data_03395184d31dae6190b8dc49cbeb9458
#
_entry.id   03395184d31dae6190b8dc49cbeb9458
#
_cell.length_a   1.000
_cell.length_b   1.000
_cell.length_c   1.000
_cell.angle_alpha   90.00
_cell.angle_beta   90.00
_cell.angle_gamma   90.00
#
_symmetry.space_group_name_H-M   'P 1'
#
loop_
_entity.id
_entity.type
_entity.pdbx_description
1 polymer ?
#
loop_
_entity_poly.entity_id
_entity_poly.type
_entity_poly.pdbx_seq_one_letter_code
_entity_poly.pdbx_strand_id
1 'polypeptide(L)'
;MISNQILQGTIDGIKAISRVELCVVDTEGKEVVSTTTGVNDVSRQAREFAQSPADSQEIQGYSYFKIYDEAAPEYILIACGTGEDVYMIGKMAAFQIQNLIVAYKERFDKDNFVKNLLLDNLLLVDIYSRAKKLHIAPDARRVVMIIEADDHRDFNVLETVRTHFGSNSVDFITAVDESDVIVVKEIEESDYAREVEKAARAIINILSKEGIKDAHVAYGTSVGEIKEVSRSYKEAKMAMDVGKIFFTDRDIVAYSELGIGRLIYQLPLPLCKMFIKEIFGGKSPDDFEEETLDTIMKFFENSLNVSETSRQLYIHRNTLVYRLDKLQKSTGLDLRVFEDAITFKIAIMVVKYMKYMENTD
;
A
#
# COMPACT_ATOMS: atom_id res chain seq x y z
N MET A 1 -18.35 -9.77 -5.52
CA MET A 1 -19.67 -9.20 -5.85
C MET A 1 -19.48 -7.76 -6.32
N ILE A 2 -20.08 -7.36 -7.43
CA ILE A 2 -20.05 -5.97 -7.92
C ILE A 2 -20.87 -5.08 -6.95
N SER A 3 -20.45 -3.82 -6.73
CA SER A 3 -21.19 -2.93 -5.82
C SER A 3 -22.50 -2.43 -6.48
N ASN A 4 -23.55 -2.27 -5.65
CA ASN A 4 -24.83 -1.74 -6.12
C ASN A 4 -24.68 -0.34 -6.73
N GLN A 5 -23.74 0.47 -6.25
CA GLN A 5 -23.49 1.81 -6.80
C GLN A 5 -23.02 1.76 -8.26
N ILE A 6 -22.20 0.79 -8.61
CA ILE A 6 -21.69 0.61 -9.98
C ILE A 6 -22.77 0.07 -10.91
N LEU A 7 -23.54 -0.91 -10.42
CA LEU A 7 -24.71 -1.41 -11.16
C LEU A 7 -25.71 -0.29 -11.42
N GLN A 8 -26.04 0.52 -10.40
CA GLN A 8 -26.95 1.67 -10.53
C GLN A 8 -26.41 2.68 -11.53
N GLY A 9 -25.15 3.10 -11.43
CA GLY A 9 -24.55 4.04 -12.38
C GLY A 9 -24.56 3.52 -13.81
N THR A 10 -24.42 2.20 -14.00
CA THR A 10 -24.45 1.57 -15.33
C THR A 10 -25.85 1.63 -15.93
N ILE A 11 -26.89 1.23 -15.18
CA ILE A 11 -28.26 1.25 -15.71
C ILE A 11 -28.78 2.68 -15.90
N ASP A 12 -28.39 3.63 -15.03
CA ASP A 12 -28.72 5.05 -15.15
C ASP A 12 -28.09 5.65 -16.43
N GLY A 13 -26.83 5.31 -16.71
CA GLY A 13 -26.14 5.72 -17.92
C GLY A 13 -26.83 5.21 -19.19
N ILE A 14 -27.24 3.93 -19.19
CA ILE A 14 -27.96 3.33 -20.33
C ILE A 14 -29.34 3.98 -20.48
N LYS A 15 -30.07 4.22 -19.39
CA LYS A 15 -31.37 4.93 -19.43
C LYS A 15 -31.23 6.34 -20.01
N ALA A 16 -30.21 7.08 -19.60
CA ALA A 16 -29.96 8.44 -20.08
C ALA A 16 -29.81 8.51 -21.60
N ILE A 17 -29.25 7.46 -22.22
CA ILE A 17 -29.04 7.37 -23.66
C ILE A 17 -30.29 6.82 -24.39
N SER A 18 -30.86 5.74 -23.87
CA SER A 18 -31.90 4.94 -24.55
C SER A 18 -33.33 5.33 -24.19
N ARG A 19 -33.51 5.98 -23.02
CA ARG A 19 -34.81 6.27 -22.39
C ARG A 19 -35.59 5.02 -21.97
N VAL A 20 -34.97 3.83 -21.99
CA VAL A 20 -35.59 2.58 -21.53
C VAL A 20 -35.35 2.45 -20.03
N GLU A 21 -36.41 2.17 -19.28
CA GLU A 21 -36.35 1.88 -17.86
C GLU A 21 -35.77 0.48 -17.64
N LEU A 22 -34.81 0.37 -16.71
CA LEU A 22 -34.14 -0.87 -16.41
C LEU A 22 -34.23 -1.17 -14.92
N CYS A 23 -34.34 -2.44 -14.58
CA CYS A 23 -34.27 -2.94 -13.20
C CYS A 23 -33.41 -4.19 -13.16
N VAL A 24 -32.57 -4.32 -12.12
CA VAL A 24 -31.77 -5.52 -11.86
C VAL A 24 -32.27 -6.13 -10.56
N VAL A 25 -32.59 -7.40 -10.61
CA VAL A 25 -33.04 -8.20 -9.46
C VAL A 25 -32.12 -9.40 -9.25
N ASP A 26 -32.09 -9.94 -8.04
CA ASP A 26 -31.45 -11.21 -7.78
C ASP A 26 -32.28 -12.41 -8.26
N THR A 27 -31.76 -13.62 -8.13
CA THR A 27 -32.46 -14.85 -8.54
C THR A 27 -33.70 -15.16 -7.71
N GLU A 28 -33.87 -14.52 -6.53
CA GLU A 28 -35.05 -14.60 -5.72
C GLU A 28 -36.09 -13.53 -6.05
N GLY A 29 -35.79 -12.66 -7.03
CA GLY A 29 -36.64 -11.59 -7.49
C GLY A 29 -36.62 -10.35 -6.60
N LYS A 30 -35.66 -10.21 -5.70
CA LYS A 30 -35.48 -9.01 -4.89
C LYS A 30 -34.74 -7.94 -5.68
N GLU A 31 -35.27 -6.73 -5.68
CA GLU A 31 -34.65 -5.59 -6.36
C GLU A 31 -33.25 -5.28 -5.76
N VAL A 32 -32.26 -5.19 -6.62
CA VAL A 32 -30.89 -4.80 -6.32
C VAL A 32 -30.67 -3.33 -6.69
N VAL A 33 -31.01 -2.93 -7.91
CA VAL A 33 -30.96 -1.55 -8.43
C VAL A 33 -32.05 -1.33 -9.47
N SER A 34 -32.56 -0.10 -9.57
CA SER A 34 -33.62 0.24 -10.51
C SER A 34 -33.55 1.69 -10.96
N THR A 35 -33.89 1.97 -12.21
CA THR A 35 -34.02 3.32 -12.73
C THR A 35 -35.43 3.88 -12.61
N THR A 36 -36.40 3.09 -12.14
CA THR A 36 -37.81 3.48 -11.96
C THR A 36 -38.29 3.13 -10.55
N THR A 37 -39.22 3.93 -10.04
CA THR A 37 -39.91 3.66 -8.79
C THR A 37 -41.19 2.90 -9.07
N GLY A 38 -41.22 1.60 -8.72
CA GLY A 38 -42.45 0.82 -8.72
C GLY A 38 -42.63 -0.13 -9.92
N VAL A 39 -41.63 -0.96 -10.18
CA VAL A 39 -41.81 -2.19 -10.95
C VAL A 39 -42.54 -3.18 -10.02
N ASN A 40 -43.85 -2.93 -9.84
CA ASN A 40 -44.69 -3.78 -9.00
C ASN A 40 -44.91 -5.10 -9.73
N ASP A 41 -44.71 -6.21 -9.01
CA ASP A 41 -45.06 -7.59 -9.41
C ASP A 41 -44.08 -8.35 -10.33
N VAL A 42 -42.85 -7.84 -10.59
CA VAL A 42 -41.85 -8.59 -11.37
C VAL A 42 -41.10 -9.63 -10.55
N SER A 43 -41.14 -9.58 -9.24
CA SER A 43 -40.36 -10.48 -8.35
C SER A 43 -40.73 -11.96 -8.56
N ARG A 44 -42.02 -12.26 -8.75
CA ARG A 44 -42.44 -13.64 -9.00
C ARG A 44 -42.03 -14.13 -10.39
N GLN A 45 -42.22 -13.33 -11.40
CA GLN A 45 -41.86 -13.65 -12.80
C GLN A 45 -40.33 -13.77 -12.92
N ALA A 46 -39.54 -12.92 -12.25
CA ALA A 46 -38.09 -13.00 -12.23
C ALA A 46 -37.61 -14.31 -11.62
N ARG A 47 -38.20 -14.74 -10.48
CA ARG A 47 -37.87 -16.03 -9.85
C ARG A 47 -38.21 -17.22 -10.74
N GLU A 48 -39.38 -17.22 -11.37
CA GLU A 48 -39.79 -18.28 -12.29
C GLU A 48 -38.85 -18.31 -13.51
N PHE A 49 -38.49 -17.14 -14.05
CA PHE A 49 -37.55 -17.01 -15.16
C PHE A 49 -36.13 -17.46 -14.78
N ALA A 50 -35.65 -17.18 -13.58
CA ALA A 50 -34.34 -17.63 -13.08
C ALA A 50 -34.17 -19.14 -13.23
N GLN A 51 -35.22 -19.90 -12.99
CA GLN A 51 -35.24 -21.37 -13.08
C GLN A 51 -35.52 -21.92 -14.49
N SER A 52 -35.93 -21.06 -15.43
CA SER A 52 -36.21 -21.49 -16.81
C SER A 52 -34.90 -21.82 -17.55
N PRO A 53 -34.92 -22.62 -18.64
CA PRO A 53 -33.75 -22.86 -19.44
C PRO A 53 -33.42 -21.72 -20.42
N ALA A 54 -34.27 -20.71 -20.53
CA ALA A 54 -34.10 -19.59 -21.46
C ALA A 54 -33.13 -18.54 -20.90
N ASP A 55 -32.27 -17.97 -21.75
CA ASP A 55 -31.38 -16.85 -21.41
C ASP A 55 -32.08 -15.49 -21.47
N SER A 56 -33.15 -15.38 -22.27
CA SER A 56 -34.00 -14.20 -22.34
C SER A 56 -35.42 -14.59 -22.62
N GLN A 57 -36.40 -13.79 -22.14
CA GLN A 57 -37.81 -14.04 -22.31
C GLN A 57 -38.61 -12.74 -22.17
N GLU A 58 -39.65 -12.58 -22.99
CA GLU A 58 -40.66 -11.53 -22.82
C GLU A 58 -41.84 -12.06 -22.00
N ILE A 59 -42.18 -11.37 -20.89
CA ILE A 59 -43.27 -11.73 -19.99
C ILE A 59 -44.04 -10.45 -19.67
N GLN A 60 -45.32 -10.39 -20.01
CA GLN A 60 -46.25 -9.32 -19.63
C GLN A 60 -45.74 -7.89 -19.96
N GLY A 61 -45.09 -7.71 -21.09
CA GLY A 61 -44.61 -6.41 -21.53
C GLY A 61 -43.25 -5.99 -20.96
N TYR A 62 -42.52 -6.93 -20.40
CA TYR A 62 -41.16 -6.76 -19.94
C TYR A 62 -40.24 -7.79 -20.56
N SER A 63 -39.01 -7.38 -20.88
CA SER A 63 -37.97 -8.28 -21.38
C SER A 63 -37.01 -8.64 -20.28
N TYR A 64 -36.86 -9.92 -19.99
CA TYR A 64 -35.99 -10.50 -18.93
C TYR A 64 -34.74 -11.08 -19.55
N PHE A 65 -33.58 -10.85 -18.95
CA PHE A 65 -32.28 -11.36 -19.39
C PHE A 65 -31.51 -11.88 -18.20
N LYS A 66 -30.97 -13.10 -18.32
CA LYS A 66 -30.08 -13.65 -17.30
C LYS A 66 -28.68 -13.06 -17.41
N ILE A 67 -28.09 -12.78 -16.26
CA ILE A 67 -26.71 -12.37 -16.11
C ILE A 67 -26.04 -13.42 -15.24
N TYR A 68 -24.93 -13.99 -15.72
CA TYR A 68 -24.32 -15.16 -15.13
C TYR A 68 -23.05 -14.80 -14.34
N ASP A 69 -22.83 -15.50 -13.21
CA ASP A 69 -21.50 -15.70 -12.64
C ASP A 69 -21.04 -17.13 -12.95
N GLU A 70 -20.06 -17.27 -13.82
CA GLU A 70 -19.63 -18.55 -14.42
C GLU A 70 -20.78 -19.29 -15.11
N ALA A 71 -21.29 -20.34 -14.50
CA ALA A 71 -22.36 -21.18 -15.07
C ALA A 71 -23.73 -20.97 -14.37
N ALA A 72 -23.79 -20.16 -13.29
CA ALA A 72 -25.01 -19.93 -12.55
C ALA A 72 -25.54 -18.51 -12.76
N PRO A 73 -26.87 -18.32 -12.99
CA PRO A 73 -27.44 -16.98 -13.04
C PRO A 73 -27.29 -16.30 -11.66
N GLU A 74 -26.75 -15.08 -11.66
CA GLU A 74 -26.54 -14.27 -10.46
C GLU A 74 -27.58 -13.15 -10.39
N TYR A 75 -27.84 -12.49 -11.52
CA TYR A 75 -28.85 -11.44 -11.63
C TYR A 75 -29.78 -11.66 -12.82
N ILE A 76 -30.91 -10.98 -12.76
CA ILE A 76 -31.85 -10.85 -13.89
C ILE A 76 -32.00 -9.37 -14.17
N LEU A 77 -31.68 -8.96 -15.37
CA LEU A 77 -32.01 -7.63 -15.90
C LEU A 77 -33.41 -7.65 -16.49
N ILE A 78 -34.20 -6.65 -16.18
CA ILE A 78 -35.54 -6.43 -16.66
C ILE A 78 -35.57 -5.09 -17.42
N ALA A 79 -35.92 -5.12 -18.71
CA ALA A 79 -36.15 -3.92 -19.48
C ALA A 79 -37.67 -3.69 -19.60
N CYS A 80 -38.10 -2.47 -19.22
CA CYS A 80 -39.49 -2.11 -19.13
C CYS A 80 -40.00 -1.56 -20.48
N GLY A 81 -41.00 -2.19 -21.05
CA GLY A 81 -41.64 -1.81 -22.32
C GLY A 81 -41.71 -2.97 -23.32
N THR A 82 -42.44 -2.75 -24.39
CA THR A 82 -42.61 -3.70 -25.50
C THR A 82 -41.98 -3.14 -26.77
N GLY A 83 -41.43 -4.02 -27.59
CA GLY A 83 -40.88 -3.67 -28.89
C GLY A 83 -39.42 -4.11 -29.06
N GLU A 84 -39.03 -4.26 -30.32
CA GLU A 84 -37.72 -4.76 -30.70
C GLU A 84 -36.56 -3.88 -30.16
N ASP A 85 -36.76 -2.55 -30.13
CA ASP A 85 -35.78 -1.61 -29.61
C ASP A 85 -35.55 -1.81 -28.10
N VAL A 86 -36.62 -2.03 -27.32
CA VAL A 86 -36.52 -2.27 -25.86
C VAL A 86 -35.79 -3.59 -25.59
N TYR A 87 -36.13 -4.63 -26.38
CA TYR A 87 -35.42 -5.91 -26.25
C TYR A 87 -33.93 -5.80 -26.56
N MET A 88 -33.58 -5.10 -27.66
CA MET A 88 -32.17 -4.89 -28.03
C MET A 88 -31.40 -4.10 -26.98
N ILE A 89 -31.98 -3.04 -26.42
CA ILE A 89 -31.37 -2.26 -25.36
C ILE A 89 -31.19 -3.10 -24.09
N GLY A 90 -32.21 -3.88 -23.71
CA GLY A 90 -32.09 -4.80 -22.58
C GLY A 90 -31.00 -5.84 -22.78
N LYS A 91 -30.87 -6.40 -23.97
CA LYS A 91 -29.81 -7.35 -24.30
C LYS A 91 -28.41 -6.71 -24.25
N MET A 92 -28.25 -5.47 -24.75
CA MET A 92 -27.01 -4.73 -24.68
C MET A 92 -26.64 -4.39 -23.18
N ALA A 93 -27.65 -4.00 -22.41
CA ALA A 93 -27.46 -3.72 -20.98
C ALA A 93 -27.03 -4.98 -20.20
N ALA A 94 -27.69 -6.12 -20.48
CA ALA A 94 -27.32 -7.40 -19.88
C ALA A 94 -25.88 -7.80 -20.25
N PHE A 95 -25.49 -7.66 -21.52
CA PHE A 95 -24.14 -7.91 -21.98
C PHE A 95 -23.11 -6.97 -21.31
N GLN A 96 -23.43 -5.69 -21.17
CA GLN A 96 -22.55 -4.73 -20.49
C GLN A 96 -22.35 -5.09 -19.01
N ILE A 97 -23.44 -5.42 -18.29
CA ILE A 97 -23.36 -5.82 -16.88
C ILE A 97 -22.59 -7.15 -16.75
N GLN A 98 -22.81 -8.10 -17.67
CA GLN A 98 -22.05 -9.36 -17.71
C GLN A 98 -20.54 -9.11 -17.81
N ASN A 99 -20.11 -8.21 -18.70
CA ASN A 99 -18.70 -7.86 -18.85
C ASN A 99 -18.14 -7.17 -17.60
N LEU A 100 -18.94 -6.33 -16.95
CA LEU A 100 -18.54 -5.69 -15.68
C LEU A 100 -18.34 -6.72 -14.58
N ILE A 101 -19.23 -7.70 -14.43
CA ILE A 101 -19.08 -8.76 -13.41
C ILE A 101 -17.80 -9.54 -13.65
N VAL A 102 -17.51 -9.94 -14.89
CA VAL A 102 -16.27 -10.65 -15.23
C VAL A 102 -15.04 -9.82 -14.91
N ALA A 103 -15.02 -8.54 -15.30
CA ALA A 103 -13.90 -7.64 -15.02
C ALA A 103 -13.67 -7.41 -13.51
N TYR A 104 -14.76 -7.24 -12.75
CA TYR A 104 -14.66 -7.09 -11.28
C TYR A 104 -14.16 -8.35 -10.60
N LYS A 105 -14.61 -9.52 -11.04
CA LYS A 105 -14.16 -10.80 -10.52
C LYS A 105 -12.67 -11.01 -10.79
N GLU A 106 -12.22 -10.75 -12.02
CA GLU A 106 -10.81 -10.85 -12.39
C GLU A 106 -9.94 -9.90 -11.54
N ARG A 107 -10.40 -8.65 -11.36
CA ARG A 107 -9.72 -7.68 -10.51
C ARG A 107 -9.64 -8.14 -9.05
N PHE A 108 -10.73 -8.68 -8.51
CA PHE A 108 -10.79 -9.20 -7.15
C PHE A 108 -9.88 -10.42 -6.96
N ASP A 109 -9.84 -11.32 -7.93
CA ASP A 109 -8.96 -12.49 -7.91
C ASP A 109 -7.48 -12.09 -7.98
N LYS A 110 -7.13 -11.08 -8.81
CA LYS A 110 -5.78 -10.50 -8.85
C LYS A 110 -5.40 -9.83 -7.53
N ASP A 111 -6.27 -9.02 -6.96
CA ASP A 111 -6.02 -8.35 -5.68
C ASP A 111 -5.81 -9.35 -4.55
N ASN A 112 -6.67 -10.37 -4.44
CA ASN A 112 -6.51 -11.46 -3.46
C ASN A 112 -5.23 -12.28 -3.67
N PHE A 113 -4.89 -12.56 -4.92
CA PHE A 113 -3.65 -13.26 -5.24
C PHE A 113 -2.44 -12.45 -4.76
N VAL A 114 -2.38 -11.15 -5.09
CA VAL A 114 -1.27 -10.27 -4.71
C VAL A 114 -1.17 -10.12 -3.19
N LYS A 115 -2.29 -9.92 -2.48
CA LYS A 115 -2.30 -9.86 -1.00
C LYS A 115 -1.72 -11.13 -0.36
N ASN A 116 -2.18 -12.29 -0.81
CA ASN A 116 -1.67 -13.55 -0.28
C ASN A 116 -0.20 -13.80 -0.66
N LEU A 117 0.24 -13.33 -1.82
CA LEU A 117 1.63 -13.38 -2.25
C LEU A 117 2.53 -12.50 -1.36
N LEU A 118 2.13 -11.26 -1.08
CA LEU A 118 2.84 -10.33 -0.20
C LEU A 118 2.99 -10.89 1.20
N LEU A 119 1.91 -11.50 1.74
CA LEU A 119 1.87 -12.08 3.08
C LEU A 119 2.52 -13.47 3.20
N ASP A 120 3.08 -14.00 2.11
CA ASP A 120 3.73 -15.33 2.08
C ASP A 120 2.77 -16.49 2.42
N ASN A 121 1.49 -16.34 2.08
CA ASN A 121 0.40 -17.28 2.39
C ASN A 121 0.15 -18.31 1.29
N LEU A 122 0.99 -18.38 0.24
CA LEU A 122 0.80 -19.25 -0.90
C LEU A 122 1.90 -20.30 -1.00
N LEU A 123 1.53 -21.51 -1.35
CA LEU A 123 2.51 -22.53 -1.73
C LEU A 123 3.12 -22.20 -3.10
N LEU A 124 4.36 -22.60 -3.31
CA LEU A 124 5.10 -22.32 -4.55
C LEU A 124 4.34 -22.76 -5.81
N VAL A 125 3.72 -23.95 -5.76
CA VAL A 125 2.91 -24.50 -6.88
C VAL A 125 1.70 -23.60 -7.18
N ASP A 126 1.06 -23.08 -6.13
CA ASP A 126 -0.11 -22.21 -6.27
C ASP A 126 0.28 -20.84 -6.84
N ILE A 127 1.45 -20.31 -6.47
CA ILE A 127 1.96 -19.03 -7.00
C ILE A 127 2.02 -19.07 -8.53
N TYR A 128 2.71 -20.06 -9.09
CA TYR A 128 2.88 -20.16 -10.54
C TYR A 128 1.59 -20.52 -11.26
N SER A 129 0.77 -21.41 -10.68
CA SER A 129 -0.53 -21.81 -11.25
C SER A 129 -1.50 -20.64 -11.34
N ARG A 130 -1.63 -19.85 -10.25
CA ARG A 130 -2.51 -18.68 -10.22
C ARG A 130 -1.97 -17.53 -11.07
N ALA A 131 -0.66 -17.27 -11.04
CA ALA A 131 -0.03 -16.27 -11.90
C ALA A 131 -0.35 -16.53 -13.38
N LYS A 132 -0.24 -17.78 -13.83
CA LYS A 132 -0.59 -18.19 -15.19
C LYS A 132 -2.08 -17.97 -15.51
N LYS A 133 -2.98 -18.35 -14.58
CA LYS A 133 -4.43 -18.15 -14.74
C LYS A 133 -4.80 -16.66 -14.84
N LEU A 134 -4.11 -15.82 -14.08
CA LEU A 134 -4.34 -14.38 -14.01
C LEU A 134 -3.53 -13.56 -15.05
N HIS A 135 -2.84 -14.25 -15.96
CA HIS A 135 -1.99 -13.64 -17.00
C HIS A 135 -0.89 -12.71 -16.43
N ILE A 136 -0.31 -13.09 -15.28
CA ILE A 136 0.79 -12.37 -14.63
C ILE A 136 2.12 -13.02 -15.03
N ALA A 137 3.04 -12.24 -15.59
CA ALA A 137 4.36 -12.72 -15.98
C ALA A 137 5.17 -13.15 -14.74
N PRO A 138 5.59 -14.44 -14.63
CA PRO A 138 6.28 -14.92 -13.44
C PRO A 138 7.73 -14.41 -13.32
N ASP A 139 8.38 -14.10 -14.44
CA ASP A 139 9.81 -13.74 -14.52
C ASP A 139 10.02 -12.23 -14.71
N ALA A 140 8.97 -11.43 -14.57
CA ALA A 140 9.10 -9.98 -14.63
C ALA A 140 9.77 -9.44 -13.37
N ARG A 141 10.69 -8.49 -13.55
CA ARG A 141 11.35 -7.83 -12.43
C ARG A 141 10.38 -6.88 -11.72
N ARG A 142 10.27 -7.00 -10.40
CA ARG A 142 9.36 -6.20 -9.58
C ARG A 142 10.02 -5.65 -8.34
N VAL A 143 9.48 -4.54 -7.85
CA VAL A 143 9.79 -3.96 -6.54
C VAL A 143 8.50 -3.70 -5.80
N VAL A 144 8.53 -3.85 -4.48
CA VAL A 144 7.40 -3.48 -3.62
C VAL A 144 7.70 -2.13 -2.96
N MET A 145 6.73 -1.22 -3.04
CA MET A 145 6.71 0.05 -2.32
C MET A 145 5.55 0.01 -1.33
N ILE A 146 5.77 0.53 -0.14
CA ILE A 146 4.74 0.80 0.88
C ILE A 146 4.60 2.30 0.99
N ILE A 147 3.37 2.77 0.97
CA ILE A 147 2.99 4.16 1.13
C ILE A 147 2.19 4.25 2.40
N GLU A 148 2.65 5.04 3.33
CA GLU A 148 1.96 5.39 4.56
C GLU A 148 1.66 6.88 4.55
N ALA A 149 0.46 7.24 4.91
CA ALA A 149 0.05 8.63 5.06
C ALA A 149 -0.94 8.74 6.21
N ASP A 150 -0.89 9.83 6.96
CA ASP A 150 -1.85 10.08 8.01
C ASP A 150 -3.27 10.11 7.44
N ASP A 151 -4.16 9.34 8.06
CA ASP A 151 -5.56 9.16 7.65
C ASP A 151 -6.33 10.48 7.88
N HIS A 152 -6.29 11.34 6.88
CA HIS A 152 -7.24 12.45 6.80
C HIS A 152 -8.57 11.89 6.28
N ARG A 153 -9.58 11.82 7.13
CA ARG A 153 -10.92 11.25 6.94
C ARG A 153 -11.64 11.56 5.62
N ASP A 154 -11.11 12.49 4.83
CA ASP A 154 -11.68 12.94 3.56
C ASP A 154 -10.90 12.45 2.32
N PHE A 155 -9.75 11.76 2.45
CA PHE A 155 -8.91 11.36 1.33
C PHE A 155 -8.64 9.86 1.31
N ASN A 156 -9.03 9.23 0.22
CA ASN A 156 -8.72 7.82 0.00
C ASN A 156 -7.38 7.68 -0.75
N VAL A 157 -6.28 7.52 0.00
CA VAL A 157 -4.91 7.38 -0.54
C VAL A 157 -4.84 6.25 -1.58
N LEU A 158 -5.50 5.12 -1.31
CA LEU A 158 -5.53 3.98 -2.23
C LEU A 158 -6.14 4.34 -3.58
N GLU A 159 -7.28 5.04 -3.60
CA GLU A 159 -7.95 5.44 -4.85
C GLU A 159 -7.17 6.54 -5.57
N THR A 160 -6.54 7.45 -4.86
CA THR A 160 -5.65 8.47 -5.44
C THR A 160 -4.47 7.83 -6.15
N VAL A 161 -3.77 6.90 -5.49
CA VAL A 161 -2.64 6.16 -6.08
C VAL A 161 -3.12 5.31 -7.27
N ARG A 162 -4.26 4.62 -7.15
CA ARG A 162 -4.85 3.83 -8.25
C ARG A 162 -5.18 4.67 -9.48
N THR A 163 -5.74 5.86 -9.29
CA THR A 163 -6.13 6.74 -10.40
C THR A 163 -4.92 7.21 -11.20
N HIS A 164 -3.81 7.49 -10.53
CA HIS A 164 -2.62 8.05 -11.19
C HIS A 164 -1.62 6.98 -11.69
N PHE A 165 -1.54 5.83 -11.02
CA PHE A 165 -0.61 4.75 -11.37
C PHE A 165 -1.30 3.50 -11.93
N GLY A 166 -2.59 3.33 -11.72
CA GLY A 166 -3.36 2.15 -12.13
C GLY A 166 -3.63 2.03 -13.64
N SER A 167 -3.23 3.01 -14.44
CA SER A 167 -3.33 2.93 -15.91
C SER A 167 -2.34 1.93 -16.54
N ASN A 168 -1.28 1.55 -15.84
CA ASN A 168 -0.42 0.44 -16.23
C ASN A 168 -1.02 -0.88 -15.73
N SER A 169 -1.45 -1.72 -16.63
CA SER A 169 -2.10 -3.03 -16.33
C SER A 169 -1.17 -4.05 -15.65
N VAL A 170 0.13 -3.77 -15.62
CA VAL A 170 1.17 -4.66 -15.07
C VAL A 170 1.51 -4.38 -13.60
N ASP A 171 1.25 -3.16 -13.12
CA ASP A 171 1.48 -2.77 -11.73
C ASP A 171 0.27 -3.18 -10.86
N PHE A 172 0.52 -3.63 -9.63
CA PHE A 172 -0.55 -3.96 -8.67
C PHE A 172 -0.57 -2.94 -7.54
N ILE A 173 -1.77 -2.42 -7.26
CA ILE A 173 -1.99 -1.45 -6.19
C ILE A 173 -3.07 -2.01 -5.27
N THR A 174 -2.68 -2.30 -4.04
CA THR A 174 -3.53 -2.93 -3.03
C THR A 174 -3.30 -2.32 -1.65
N ALA A 175 -4.09 -2.73 -0.66
CA ALA A 175 -3.87 -2.45 0.75
C ALA A 175 -3.95 -3.78 1.51
N VAL A 176 -3.03 -4.02 2.42
CA VAL A 176 -3.02 -5.22 3.27
C VAL A 176 -3.70 -4.93 4.59
N ASP A 177 -3.58 -3.72 5.08
CA ASP A 177 -4.25 -3.17 6.26
C ASP A 177 -4.89 -1.81 5.96
N GLU A 178 -5.40 -1.12 6.98
CA GLU A 178 -6.12 0.15 6.84
C GLU A 178 -5.18 1.33 6.57
N SER A 179 -3.90 1.23 6.92
CA SER A 179 -2.93 2.32 6.87
C SER A 179 -2.00 2.26 5.65
N ASP A 180 -1.69 1.05 5.14
CA ASP A 180 -0.62 0.84 4.18
C ASP A 180 -1.17 0.61 2.76
N VAL A 181 -0.87 1.52 1.86
CA VAL A 181 -1.08 1.31 0.42
C VAL A 181 0.19 0.71 -0.17
N ILE A 182 0.02 -0.40 -0.88
CA ILE A 182 1.12 -1.18 -1.45
C ILE A 182 1.08 -1.10 -2.96
N VAL A 183 2.22 -0.75 -3.56
CA VAL A 183 2.43 -0.78 -5.00
C VAL A 183 3.48 -1.86 -5.31
N VAL A 184 3.07 -2.88 -6.08
CA VAL A 184 4.01 -3.83 -6.68
C VAL A 184 4.26 -3.37 -8.09
N LYS A 185 5.38 -2.69 -8.30
CA LYS A 185 5.75 -2.09 -9.58
C LYS A 185 6.58 -3.04 -10.40
N GLU A 186 6.19 -3.25 -11.66
CA GLU A 186 7.04 -3.90 -12.65
C GLU A 186 8.09 -2.91 -13.19
N ILE A 187 9.33 -3.36 -13.36
CA ILE A 187 10.48 -2.54 -13.72
C ILE A 187 11.04 -3.02 -15.06
N GLU A 188 11.17 -2.11 -15.99
CA GLU A 188 11.69 -2.39 -17.34
C GLU A 188 13.14 -1.95 -17.53
N GLU A 189 13.58 -0.92 -16.79
CA GLU A 189 14.91 -0.31 -17.03
C GLU A 189 16.06 -1.08 -16.36
N SER A 190 17.22 -1.00 -16.96
CA SER A 190 18.46 -1.53 -16.40
C SER A 190 18.92 -0.77 -15.14
N ASP A 191 18.56 0.51 -15.01
CA ASP A 191 18.76 1.34 -13.81
C ASP A 191 17.48 1.38 -12.96
N TYR A 192 17.18 0.22 -12.36
CA TYR A 192 15.98 0.07 -11.54
C TYR A 192 15.91 1.04 -10.35
N ALA A 193 17.05 1.38 -9.75
CA ALA A 193 17.09 2.26 -8.58
C ALA A 193 16.53 3.64 -8.92
N ARG A 194 16.92 4.18 -10.07
CA ARG A 194 16.45 5.47 -10.57
C ARG A 194 14.97 5.45 -10.94
N GLU A 195 14.51 4.36 -11.57
CA GLU A 195 13.10 4.19 -11.93
C GLU A 195 12.21 4.13 -10.68
N VAL A 196 12.61 3.34 -9.67
CA VAL A 196 11.89 3.20 -8.40
C VAL A 196 11.85 4.51 -7.63
N GLU A 197 12.99 5.20 -7.50
CA GLU A 197 13.05 6.50 -6.84
C GLU A 197 12.16 7.55 -7.53
N LYS A 198 12.17 7.59 -8.86
CA LYS A 198 11.29 8.47 -9.65
C LYS A 198 9.81 8.17 -9.39
N ALA A 199 9.43 6.89 -9.33
CA ALA A 199 8.06 6.49 -9.00
C ALA A 199 7.68 6.90 -7.58
N ALA A 200 8.54 6.67 -6.58
CA ALA A 200 8.32 7.07 -5.20
C ALA A 200 8.14 8.60 -5.07
N ARG A 201 9.00 9.39 -5.72
CA ARG A 201 8.86 10.86 -5.76
C ARG A 201 7.57 11.32 -6.45
N ALA A 202 7.14 10.63 -7.51
CA ALA A 202 5.89 10.93 -8.19
C ALA A 202 4.69 10.67 -7.26
N ILE A 203 4.69 9.59 -6.47
CA ILE A 203 3.67 9.29 -5.47
C ILE A 203 3.59 10.41 -4.43
N ILE A 204 4.71 10.79 -3.80
CA ILE A 204 4.75 11.88 -2.82
C ILE A 204 4.19 13.18 -3.42
N ASN A 205 4.61 13.54 -4.64
CA ASN A 205 4.14 14.75 -5.29
C ASN A 205 2.63 14.75 -5.59
N ILE A 206 2.06 13.60 -5.94
CA ILE A 206 0.62 13.46 -6.19
C ILE A 206 -0.14 13.62 -4.89
N LEU A 207 0.26 12.90 -3.84
CA LEU A 207 -0.38 12.97 -2.52
C LEU A 207 -0.31 14.39 -1.93
N SER A 208 0.84 15.06 -2.08
CA SER A 208 1.00 16.46 -1.65
C SER A 208 0.07 17.43 -2.39
N LYS A 209 -0.17 17.23 -3.71
CA LYS A 209 -1.11 18.03 -4.49
C LYS A 209 -2.56 17.85 -4.05
N GLU A 210 -2.91 16.65 -3.60
CA GLU A 210 -4.23 16.32 -3.05
C GLU A 210 -4.38 16.76 -1.58
N GLY A 211 -3.35 17.42 -1.01
CA GLY A 211 -3.38 17.97 0.35
C GLY A 211 -2.85 17.03 1.44
N ILE A 212 -2.38 15.85 1.09
CA ILE A 212 -1.76 14.89 2.00
C ILE A 212 -0.28 15.25 2.13
N LYS A 213 0.14 15.83 3.27
CA LYS A 213 1.48 16.39 3.44
C LYS A 213 2.48 15.46 4.11
N ASP A 214 2.01 14.55 4.95
CA ASP A 214 2.85 13.66 5.77
C ASP A 214 2.86 12.24 5.21
N ALA A 215 3.08 12.13 3.89
CA ALA A 215 3.16 10.86 3.22
C ALA A 215 4.60 10.36 3.15
N HIS A 216 4.81 9.10 3.52
CA HIS A 216 6.09 8.41 3.47
C HIS A 216 6.03 7.24 2.49
N VAL A 217 7.10 7.03 1.75
CA VAL A 217 7.25 5.89 0.84
C VAL A 217 8.51 5.11 1.20
N ALA A 218 8.35 3.82 1.46
CA ALA A 218 9.49 2.93 1.62
C ALA A 218 9.46 1.82 0.57
N TYR A 219 10.63 1.37 0.10
CA TYR A 219 10.68 0.30 -0.88
C TYR A 219 11.80 -0.71 -0.63
N GLY A 220 11.49 -1.96 -1.01
CA GLY A 220 12.41 -3.08 -0.93
C GLY A 220 13.41 -3.13 -2.07
N THR A 221 14.15 -4.22 -2.18
CA THR A 221 15.01 -4.51 -3.34
C THR A 221 14.18 -5.09 -4.49
N SER A 222 14.67 -4.91 -5.73
CA SER A 222 14.04 -5.53 -6.89
C SER A 222 14.24 -7.04 -6.88
N VAL A 223 13.21 -7.77 -7.29
CA VAL A 223 13.19 -9.23 -7.39
C VAL A 223 12.91 -9.65 -8.83
N GLY A 224 13.51 -10.76 -9.27
CA GLY A 224 13.40 -11.24 -10.65
C GLY A 224 12.29 -12.26 -10.87
N GLU A 225 11.70 -12.80 -9.81
CA GLU A 225 10.66 -13.81 -9.88
C GLU A 225 9.48 -13.46 -8.96
N ILE A 226 8.28 -13.81 -9.40
CA ILE A 226 7.04 -13.52 -8.67
C ILE A 226 7.04 -14.11 -7.25
N LYS A 227 7.62 -15.29 -7.05
CA LYS A 227 7.73 -15.95 -5.73
C LYS A 227 8.52 -15.13 -4.71
N GLU A 228 9.38 -14.23 -5.16
CA GLU A 228 10.24 -13.40 -4.29
C GLU A 228 9.59 -12.05 -3.91
N VAL A 229 8.40 -11.77 -4.41
CA VAL A 229 7.70 -10.48 -4.13
C VAL A 229 7.46 -10.29 -2.62
N SER A 230 7.18 -11.38 -1.87
CA SER A 230 7.06 -11.33 -0.40
C SER A 230 8.34 -10.87 0.29
N ARG A 231 9.52 -11.20 -0.27
CA ARG A 231 10.81 -10.70 0.24
C ARG A 231 10.91 -9.19 0.07
N SER A 232 10.64 -8.68 -1.13
CA SER A 232 10.65 -7.22 -1.38
C SER A 232 9.66 -6.47 -0.49
N TYR A 233 8.50 -7.08 -0.20
CA TYR A 233 7.52 -6.51 0.74
C TYR A 233 8.05 -6.46 2.18
N LYS A 234 8.64 -7.55 2.70
CA LYS A 234 9.25 -7.60 4.04
C LYS A 234 10.38 -6.57 4.18
N GLU A 235 11.17 -6.40 3.12
CA GLU A 235 12.22 -5.38 3.05
C GLU A 235 11.65 -3.95 3.05
N ALA A 236 10.58 -3.69 2.27
CA ALA A 236 9.90 -2.40 2.24
C ALA A 236 9.29 -2.05 3.62
N LYS A 237 8.67 -3.03 4.29
CA LYS A 237 8.11 -2.84 5.64
C LYS A 237 9.21 -2.50 6.66
N MET A 238 10.31 -3.24 6.62
CA MET A 238 11.48 -2.91 7.45
C MET A 238 12.03 -1.51 7.14
N ALA A 239 12.05 -1.11 5.85
CA ALA A 239 12.50 0.22 5.45
C ALA A 239 11.57 1.32 5.99
N MET A 240 10.26 1.09 6.02
CA MET A 240 9.29 2.01 6.62
C MET A 240 9.54 2.17 8.13
N ASP A 241 9.61 1.07 8.87
CA ASP A 241 9.80 1.10 10.31
C ASP A 241 11.14 1.71 10.71
N VAL A 242 12.23 1.31 10.05
CA VAL A 242 13.58 1.84 10.29
C VAL A 242 13.66 3.32 9.90
N GLY A 243 12.93 3.71 8.84
CA GLY A 243 12.77 5.10 8.40
C GLY A 243 12.21 5.97 9.51
N LYS A 244 11.12 5.56 10.13
CA LYS A 244 10.47 6.27 11.26
C LYS A 244 11.39 6.44 12.48
N ILE A 245 12.32 5.53 12.68
CA ILE A 245 13.23 5.56 13.84
C ILE A 245 14.46 6.43 13.57
N PHE A 246 15.09 6.28 12.38
CA PHE A 246 16.43 6.81 12.13
C PHE A 246 16.50 7.87 11.03
N PHE A 247 15.48 7.98 10.18
CA PHE A 247 15.46 8.84 8.99
C PHE A 247 14.18 9.70 8.94
N THR A 248 13.81 10.28 10.09
CA THR A 248 12.56 11.06 10.26
C THR A 248 12.46 12.31 9.39
N ASP A 249 13.56 12.73 8.80
CA ASP A 249 13.66 13.87 7.86
C ASP A 249 13.48 13.46 6.40
N ARG A 250 13.22 12.17 6.12
CA ARG A 250 13.11 11.63 4.76
C ARG A 250 11.71 11.13 4.48
N ASP A 251 11.10 11.62 3.42
CA ASP A 251 9.83 11.13 2.92
C ASP A 251 9.96 9.80 2.15
N ILE A 252 11.17 9.48 1.67
CA ILE A 252 11.45 8.27 0.88
C ILE A 252 12.63 7.52 1.48
N VAL A 253 12.44 6.23 1.75
CA VAL A 253 13.46 5.37 2.35
C VAL A 253 13.61 4.06 1.55
N ALA A 254 14.82 3.81 1.07
CA ALA A 254 15.17 2.56 0.41
C ALA A 254 15.74 1.54 1.41
N TYR A 255 15.33 0.27 1.30
CA TYR A 255 15.90 -0.81 2.13
C TYR A 255 17.43 -0.91 2.00
N SER A 256 17.97 -0.69 0.80
CA SER A 256 19.42 -0.69 0.54
C SER A 256 20.20 0.40 1.28
N GLU A 257 19.53 1.47 1.72
CA GLU A 257 20.14 2.62 2.39
C GLU A 257 20.07 2.56 3.91
N LEU A 258 19.43 1.56 4.49
CA LEU A 258 19.22 1.45 5.94
C LEU A 258 20.53 1.26 6.74
N GLY A 259 21.57 0.76 6.08
CA GLY A 259 22.87 0.56 6.73
C GLY A 259 22.77 -0.26 8.01
N ILE A 260 23.38 0.25 9.09
CA ILE A 260 23.37 -0.37 10.41
C ILE A 260 21.99 -0.34 11.08
N GLY A 261 21.11 0.58 10.69
CA GLY A 261 19.76 0.70 11.25
C GLY A 261 18.96 -0.60 11.17
N ARG A 262 19.05 -1.34 10.02
CA ARG A 262 18.40 -2.63 9.86
C ARG A 262 18.91 -3.73 10.81
N LEU A 263 20.16 -3.67 11.22
CA LEU A 263 20.72 -4.62 12.21
C LEU A 263 20.20 -4.31 13.60
N ILE A 264 20.19 -3.04 13.96
CA ILE A 264 19.70 -2.58 15.28
C ILE A 264 18.22 -2.89 15.42
N TYR A 265 17.41 -2.68 14.40
CA TYR A 265 15.98 -2.97 14.41
C TYR A 265 15.66 -4.45 14.68
N GLN A 266 16.57 -5.37 14.34
CA GLN A 266 16.42 -6.81 14.59
C GLN A 266 16.96 -7.26 15.96
N LEU A 267 17.52 -6.37 16.77
CA LEU A 267 18.05 -6.74 18.08
C LEU A 267 16.92 -6.96 19.10
N PRO A 268 16.98 -8.05 19.88
CA PRO A 268 16.04 -8.23 20.99
C PRO A 268 16.16 -7.11 22.03
N LEU A 269 15.05 -6.56 22.50
CA LEU A 269 15.03 -5.49 23.50
C LEU A 269 15.85 -5.82 24.78
N PRO A 270 15.82 -7.06 25.32
CA PRO A 270 16.68 -7.40 26.47
C PRO A 270 18.17 -7.21 26.20
N LEU A 271 18.63 -7.54 24.97
CA LEU A 271 20.02 -7.33 24.55
C LEU A 271 20.36 -5.83 24.47
N CYS A 272 19.44 -5.04 23.92
CA CYS A 272 19.57 -3.58 23.85
C CYS A 272 19.71 -2.98 25.26
N LYS A 273 18.85 -3.36 26.21
CA LYS A 273 18.90 -2.89 27.61
C LYS A 273 20.19 -3.28 28.28
N MET A 274 20.70 -4.49 28.09
CA MET A 274 21.97 -4.95 28.62
C MET A 274 23.13 -4.11 28.08
N PHE A 275 23.20 -3.91 26.77
CA PHE A 275 24.24 -3.12 26.09
C PHE A 275 24.29 -1.67 26.60
N ILE A 276 23.13 -1.01 26.71
CA ILE A 276 23.07 0.36 27.23
C ILE A 276 23.54 0.44 28.69
N LYS A 277 23.16 -0.54 29.53
CA LYS A 277 23.59 -0.61 30.93
C LYS A 277 25.11 -0.80 31.04
N GLU A 278 25.73 -1.61 30.21
CA GLU A 278 27.18 -1.83 30.18
C GLU A 278 27.94 -0.54 29.81
N ILE A 279 27.47 0.19 28.82
CA ILE A 279 28.14 1.40 28.32
C ILE A 279 27.95 2.59 29.27
N PHE A 280 26.75 2.82 29.77
CA PHE A 280 26.41 4.03 30.52
C PHE A 280 26.25 3.82 32.02
N GLY A 281 26.48 2.59 32.53
CA GLY A 281 26.45 2.30 33.97
C GLY A 281 25.09 2.62 34.63
N GLY A 282 23.98 2.53 33.88
CA GLY A 282 22.64 2.84 34.37
C GLY A 282 22.17 4.27 34.09
N LYS A 283 22.98 5.11 33.43
CA LYS A 283 22.54 6.37 32.81
C LYS A 283 22.02 6.09 31.40
N SER A 284 21.23 7.00 30.85
CA SER A 284 20.80 6.96 29.44
C SER A 284 21.47 8.08 28.66
N PRO A 285 21.69 7.91 27.33
CA PRO A 285 21.99 9.05 26.47
C PRO A 285 20.97 10.18 26.56
N ASP A 286 19.74 9.88 26.96
CA ASP A 286 18.68 10.89 27.18
C ASP A 286 18.90 11.77 28.42
N ASP A 287 19.76 11.35 29.33
CA ASP A 287 20.13 12.14 30.49
C ASP A 287 21.12 13.28 30.12
N PHE A 288 21.59 13.31 28.86
CA PHE A 288 22.43 14.40 28.39
C PHE A 288 21.58 15.62 27.99
N GLU A 289 22.12 16.80 28.28
CA GLU A 289 21.55 18.06 27.82
C GLU A 289 21.43 18.05 26.31
N GLU A 290 20.33 18.60 25.74
CA GLU A 290 20.06 18.69 24.31
C GLU A 290 21.25 19.27 23.53
N GLU A 291 21.89 20.32 24.06
CA GLU A 291 23.08 20.93 23.48
C GLU A 291 24.26 19.96 23.36
N THR A 292 24.37 19.00 24.30
CA THR A 292 25.39 17.95 24.24
C THR A 292 25.09 16.94 23.14
N LEU A 293 23.83 16.51 23.01
CA LEU A 293 23.40 15.59 21.95
C LEU A 293 23.60 16.22 20.58
N ASP A 294 23.23 17.49 20.39
CA ASP A 294 23.46 18.24 19.15
C ASP A 294 24.95 18.31 18.80
N THR A 295 25.80 18.56 19.81
CA THR A 295 27.24 18.58 19.63
C THR A 295 27.76 17.22 19.15
N ILE A 296 27.28 16.13 19.72
CA ILE A 296 27.67 14.75 19.35
C ILE A 296 27.21 14.44 17.92
N MET A 297 25.95 14.72 17.60
CA MET A 297 25.42 14.46 16.26
C MET A 297 26.18 15.23 15.20
N LYS A 298 26.44 16.52 15.43
CA LYS A 298 27.24 17.36 14.54
C LYS A 298 28.68 16.86 14.39
N PHE A 299 29.26 16.32 15.48
CA PHE A 299 30.59 15.74 15.43
C PHE A 299 30.66 14.47 14.56
N PHE A 300 29.64 13.62 14.63
CA PHE A 300 29.50 12.46 13.75
C PHE A 300 29.25 12.85 12.28
N GLU A 301 28.40 13.83 12.03
CA GLU A 301 28.14 14.35 10.68
C GLU A 301 29.41 14.88 10.01
N ASN A 302 30.28 15.50 10.77
CA ASN A 302 31.56 16.04 10.32
C ASN A 302 32.70 15.02 10.39
N SER A 303 32.41 13.71 10.41
CA SER A 303 33.41 12.64 10.41
C SER A 303 34.47 12.80 11.51
N LEU A 304 34.06 13.19 12.72
CA LEU A 304 34.87 13.40 13.89
C LEU A 304 35.91 14.56 13.75
N ASN A 305 35.65 15.51 12.86
CA ASN A 305 36.51 16.66 12.61
C ASN A 305 36.18 17.81 13.60
N VAL A 306 37.01 18.00 14.60
CA VAL A 306 36.85 19.03 15.63
C VAL A 306 36.76 20.44 15.04
N SER A 307 37.58 20.78 14.04
CA SER A 307 37.62 22.13 13.49
C SER A 307 36.38 22.44 12.68
N GLU A 308 35.93 21.51 11.85
CA GLU A 308 34.72 21.67 11.06
C GLU A 308 33.47 21.70 11.94
N THR A 309 33.38 20.81 12.94
CA THR A 309 32.26 20.79 13.89
C THR A 309 32.14 22.08 14.69
N SER A 310 33.26 22.61 15.19
CA SER A 310 33.24 23.89 15.94
C SER A 310 32.78 25.05 15.06
N ARG A 311 33.17 25.06 13.78
CA ARG A 311 32.75 26.07 12.80
C ARG A 311 31.23 25.99 12.56
N GLN A 312 30.71 24.78 12.33
CA GLN A 312 29.28 24.58 12.07
C GLN A 312 28.38 24.84 13.28
N LEU A 313 28.88 24.59 14.50
CA LEU A 313 28.18 24.90 15.74
C LEU A 313 28.35 26.35 16.18
N TYR A 314 29.13 27.16 15.45
CA TYR A 314 29.46 28.54 15.82
C TYR A 314 30.06 28.70 17.23
N ILE A 315 30.87 27.73 17.64
CA ILE A 315 31.57 27.75 18.93
C ILE A 315 33.10 27.72 18.75
N HIS A 316 33.82 28.17 19.79
CA HIS A 316 35.26 28.07 19.77
C HIS A 316 35.72 26.61 19.90
N ARG A 317 36.81 26.23 19.17
CA ARG A 317 37.38 24.88 19.22
C ARG A 317 37.56 24.33 20.62
N ASN A 318 38.05 25.16 21.54
CA ASN A 318 38.30 24.77 22.93
C ASN A 318 36.99 24.43 23.68
N THR A 319 35.90 25.10 23.34
CA THR A 319 34.55 24.81 23.87
C THR A 319 34.09 23.42 23.41
N LEU A 320 34.29 23.09 22.16
CA LEU A 320 33.97 21.73 21.66
C LEU A 320 34.81 20.66 22.34
N VAL A 321 36.15 20.88 22.46
CA VAL A 321 37.04 19.95 23.17
C VAL A 321 36.60 19.76 24.62
N TYR A 322 36.27 20.84 25.32
CA TYR A 322 35.76 20.76 26.70
C TYR A 322 34.46 19.94 26.79
N ARG A 323 33.53 20.08 25.85
CA ARG A 323 32.32 19.25 25.83
C ARG A 323 32.62 17.78 25.60
N LEU A 324 33.52 17.45 24.67
CA LEU A 324 33.97 16.08 24.45
C LEU A 324 34.68 15.48 25.67
N ASP A 325 35.52 16.26 26.36
CA ASP A 325 36.17 15.83 27.59
C ASP A 325 35.18 15.60 28.75
N LYS A 326 34.13 16.46 28.85
CA LYS A 326 33.03 16.27 29.82
C LYS A 326 32.27 14.98 29.55
N LEU A 327 32.00 14.69 28.26
CA LEU A 327 31.35 13.45 27.83
C LEU A 327 32.20 12.22 28.15
N GLN A 328 33.50 12.26 27.83
CA GLN A 328 34.45 11.17 28.16
C GLN A 328 34.48 10.88 29.66
N LYS A 329 34.47 11.91 30.48
CA LYS A 329 34.45 11.75 31.96
C LYS A 329 33.16 11.12 32.47
N SER A 330 32.03 11.36 31.79
CA SER A 330 30.73 10.85 32.22
C SER A 330 30.45 9.43 31.70
N THR A 331 30.99 9.04 30.53
CA THR A 331 30.70 7.77 29.85
C THR A 331 31.88 6.81 29.81
N GLY A 332 33.12 7.32 29.99
CA GLY A 332 34.34 6.55 29.75
C GLY A 332 34.75 6.49 28.27
N LEU A 333 33.92 6.97 27.34
CA LEU A 333 34.18 6.90 25.89
C LEU A 333 34.71 8.23 25.34
N ASP A 334 35.88 8.20 24.69
CA ASP A 334 36.45 9.35 24.00
C ASP A 334 36.01 9.36 22.50
N LEU A 335 35.07 10.21 22.16
CA LEU A 335 34.54 10.28 20.77
C LEU A 335 35.60 10.68 19.71
N ARG A 336 36.80 11.08 20.11
CA ARG A 336 37.93 11.31 19.20
C ARG A 336 38.62 10.00 18.81
N VAL A 337 38.40 8.94 19.59
CA VAL A 337 38.85 7.57 19.28
C VAL A 337 37.76 6.88 18.48
N PHE A 338 38.11 6.35 17.31
CA PHE A 338 37.18 5.80 16.36
C PHE A 338 36.30 4.67 16.95
N GLU A 339 36.87 3.74 17.67
CA GLU A 339 36.18 2.62 18.30
C GLU A 339 35.15 3.09 19.33
N ASP A 340 35.52 4.08 20.17
CA ASP A 340 34.63 4.67 21.16
C ASP A 340 33.50 5.46 20.49
N ALA A 341 33.81 6.17 19.40
CA ALA A 341 32.85 6.93 18.62
C ALA A 341 31.80 6.01 17.96
N ILE A 342 32.21 4.87 17.39
CA ILE A 342 31.30 3.86 16.84
C ILE A 342 30.42 3.29 17.96
N THR A 343 31.01 2.90 19.08
CA THR A 343 30.30 2.34 20.25
C THR A 343 29.23 3.31 20.72
N PHE A 344 29.56 4.58 20.84
CA PHE A 344 28.64 5.62 21.27
C PHE A 344 27.51 5.87 20.23
N LYS A 345 27.86 5.90 18.95
CA LYS A 345 26.88 6.06 17.86
C LYS A 345 25.87 4.92 17.85
N ILE A 346 26.33 3.68 17.97
CA ILE A 346 25.45 2.51 18.10
C ILE A 346 24.56 2.63 19.33
N ALA A 347 25.08 3.06 20.45
CA ALA A 347 24.31 3.21 21.67
C ALA A 347 23.18 4.25 21.54
N ILE A 348 23.43 5.40 20.90
CA ILE A 348 22.36 6.37 20.58
C ILE A 348 21.27 5.74 19.69
N MET A 349 21.68 4.99 18.66
CA MET A 349 20.73 4.34 17.78
C MET A 349 19.90 3.27 18.52
N VAL A 350 20.53 2.48 19.39
CA VAL A 350 19.83 1.49 20.20
C VAL A 350 18.81 2.15 21.14
N VAL A 351 19.14 3.29 21.74
CA VAL A 351 18.20 4.05 22.58
C VAL A 351 17.01 4.57 21.78
N LYS A 352 17.26 5.14 20.58
CA LYS A 352 16.15 5.57 19.69
C LYS A 352 15.22 4.41 19.33
N TYR A 353 15.78 3.24 19.01
CA TYR A 353 15.02 2.03 18.73
C TYR A 353 14.19 1.57 19.93
N MET A 354 14.81 1.51 21.13
CA MET A 354 14.09 1.11 22.35
C MET A 354 12.91 2.02 22.65
N LYS A 355 13.08 3.34 22.53
CA LYS A 355 11.99 4.32 22.70
C LYS A 355 10.85 4.14 21.71
N TYR A 356 11.19 3.90 20.45
CA TYR A 356 10.19 3.64 19.42
C TYR A 356 9.35 2.42 19.78
N MET A 357 9.99 1.32 20.19
CA MET A 357 9.29 0.09 20.56
C MET A 357 8.42 0.27 21.83
N GLU A 358 8.88 1.05 22.81
CA GLU A 358 8.09 1.34 24.03
C GLU A 358 6.86 2.24 23.76
N ASN A 359 6.86 3.01 22.68
CA ASN A 359 5.72 3.84 22.30
C ASN A 359 4.72 3.12 21.36
N THR A 360 5.11 1.97 20.83
CA THR A 360 4.30 1.21 19.84
C THR A 360 3.60 0.00 20.48
N ASP A 361 4.06 -0.47 21.67
CA ASP A 361 3.40 -1.45 22.52
C ASP A 361 2.33 -0.78 23.43
#